data_edcce35625969daa845ace1149aab901
#
_entry.id   edcce35625969daa845ace1149aab901
#
_cell.length_a   1.000
_cell.length_b   1.000
_cell.length_c   1.000
_cell.angle_alpha   90.00
_cell.angle_beta   90.00
_cell.angle_gamma   90.00
#
_symmetry.space_group_name_H-M   'P 1'
#
loop_
_entity.id
_entity.type
_entity.pdbx_description
1 polymer ?
#
loop_
_entity_poly.entity_id
_entity_poly.type
_entity_poly.pdbx_seq_one_letter_code
_entity_poly.pdbx_strand_id
1 'polypeptide(L)'
;MTTQNASERYVVDSSGWVEYLGDGPKAEAYERFFEKPDALLLPTIIIYEVFKKLLRERGISLAEQFFDQARQLADSTIVLDTNLAVQAARLSSETGLPMADAIIYATAHALQAELITSDAHFSGLPGVTLI
;
A
#
# COMPACT_ATOMS: atom_id res chain seq x y z
N MET A 1 4.06 -0.62 29.08
CA MET A 1 3.68 -0.50 28.59
C MET A 1 3.13 -0.74 27.44
N THR A 2 2.66 -0.95 26.99
CA THR A 2 1.97 -1.35 25.92
C THR A 2 1.78 -0.39 24.88
N THR A 3 2.49 0.55 24.86
CA THR A 3 2.38 1.59 23.90
C THR A 3 2.74 1.17 22.53
N GLN A 4 3.38 0.07 22.38
CA GLN A 4 3.80 -0.38 21.09
C GLN A 4 2.64 -0.64 20.17
N ASN A 5 1.48 -0.96 20.70
CA ASN A 5 0.33 -1.17 19.86
C ASN A 5 -0.10 0.09 19.14
N ALA A 6 0.19 1.23 19.74
CA ALA A 6 -0.18 2.49 19.12
C ALA A 6 0.64 2.78 17.87
N SER A 7 1.75 2.07 17.68
CA SER A 7 2.60 2.34 16.54
C SER A 7 2.35 1.38 15.37
N GLU A 8 1.39 0.49 15.50
CA GLU A 8 1.05 -0.37 14.37
C GLU A 8 0.50 0.46 13.24
N ARG A 9 1.16 0.35 12.09
CA ARG A 9 0.70 1.02 10.89
C ARG A 9 0.93 0.11 9.70
N TYR A 10 0.06 0.23 8.71
CA TYR A 10 0.07 -0.65 7.55
C TYR A 10 0.05 0.14 6.26
N VAL A 11 0.79 -0.35 5.27
CA VAL A 11 0.62 0.04 3.88
C VAL A 11 0.12 -1.20 3.17
N VAL A 12 -1.10 -1.14 2.62
CA VAL A 12 -1.62 -2.25 1.83
C VAL A 12 -1.27 -1.96 0.38
N ASP A 13 -0.54 -2.88 -0.24
CA ASP A 13 -0.13 -2.75 -1.64
C ASP A 13 -1.34 -2.70 -2.56
N SER A 14 -1.12 -2.23 -3.79
CA SER A 14 -2.21 -2.08 -4.75
C SER A 14 -2.95 -3.39 -4.97
N SER A 15 -2.25 -4.52 -4.99
CA SER A 15 -2.90 -5.82 -5.15
C SER A 15 -3.94 -6.08 -4.06
N GLY A 16 -3.63 -5.70 -2.82
CA GLY A 16 -4.56 -5.90 -1.71
C GLY A 16 -5.80 -5.03 -1.81
N TRP A 17 -5.62 -3.78 -2.23
CA TRP A 17 -6.76 -2.90 -2.45
C TRP A 17 -7.70 -3.45 -3.52
N VAL A 18 -7.13 -3.94 -4.62
CA VAL A 18 -7.93 -4.47 -5.73
C VAL A 18 -8.66 -5.75 -5.29
N GLU A 19 -7.98 -6.63 -4.56
CA GLU A 19 -8.62 -7.84 -4.05
C GLU A 19 -9.78 -7.51 -3.12
N TYR A 20 -9.54 -6.59 -2.19
CA TYR A 20 -10.55 -6.23 -1.19
C TYR A 20 -11.77 -5.56 -1.83
N LEU A 21 -11.54 -4.57 -2.68
CA LEU A 21 -12.64 -3.83 -3.32
C LEU A 21 -13.37 -4.68 -4.34
N GLY A 22 -12.66 -5.58 -5.01
CA GLY A 22 -13.25 -6.43 -6.04
C GLY A 22 -13.80 -7.73 -5.51
N ASP A 23 -13.78 -7.93 -4.19
CA ASP A 23 -14.25 -9.16 -3.56
C ASP A 23 -13.58 -10.40 -4.17
N GLY A 24 -12.27 -10.29 -4.36
CA GLY A 24 -11.49 -11.39 -4.92
C GLY A 24 -11.21 -12.48 -3.91
N PRO A 25 -10.51 -13.55 -4.33
CA PRO A 25 -10.26 -14.71 -3.47
C PRO A 25 -9.53 -14.39 -2.18
N LYS A 26 -8.73 -13.32 -2.14
CA LYS A 26 -7.98 -12.94 -0.95
C LYS A 26 -8.60 -11.79 -0.18
N ALA A 27 -9.81 -11.36 -0.56
CA ALA A 27 -10.46 -10.21 0.07
C ALA A 27 -10.58 -10.39 1.57
N GLU A 28 -10.97 -11.57 2.01
CA GLU A 28 -11.16 -11.84 3.44
C GLU A 28 -9.85 -11.71 4.20
N ALA A 29 -8.76 -12.18 3.63
CA ALA A 29 -7.46 -12.11 4.28
C ALA A 29 -6.97 -10.67 4.45
N TYR A 30 -7.38 -9.78 3.55
CA TYR A 30 -7.00 -8.37 3.63
C TYR A 30 -7.92 -7.56 4.54
N GLU A 31 -9.12 -8.05 4.82
CA GLU A 31 -10.17 -7.26 5.47
C GLU A 31 -9.72 -6.63 6.77
N ARG A 32 -8.98 -7.36 7.60
CA ARG A 32 -8.58 -6.84 8.91
C ARG A 32 -7.72 -5.58 8.84
N PHE A 33 -6.99 -5.42 7.73
CA PHE A 33 -6.13 -4.25 7.57
C PHE A 33 -6.90 -3.00 7.20
N PHE A 34 -8.14 -3.15 6.75
CA PHE A 34 -9.01 -2.02 6.41
C PHE A 34 -9.96 -1.64 7.55
N GLU A 35 -9.97 -2.42 8.63
CA GLU A 35 -10.86 -2.15 9.75
C GLU A 35 -10.35 -1.05 10.67
N LYS A 36 -9.10 -0.67 10.53
CA LYS A 36 -8.49 0.35 11.37
C LYS A 36 -7.97 1.50 10.51
N PRO A 37 -8.87 2.42 10.11
CA PRO A 37 -8.47 3.49 9.19
C PRO A 37 -7.29 4.32 9.69
N ASP A 38 -7.20 4.50 11.02
CA ASP A 38 -6.12 5.30 11.59
C ASP A 38 -4.75 4.63 11.46
N ALA A 39 -4.73 3.33 11.26
CA ALA A 39 -3.49 2.57 11.09
C ALA A 39 -3.10 2.43 9.63
N LEU A 40 -4.00 2.74 8.71
CA LEU A 40 -3.79 2.52 7.29
C LEU A 40 -3.19 3.74 6.63
N LEU A 41 -2.03 3.57 6.04
CA LEU A 41 -1.35 4.64 5.30
C LEU A 41 -1.53 4.40 3.81
N LEU A 42 -1.67 5.49 3.06
CA LEU A 42 -1.97 5.39 1.63
C LEU A 42 -0.99 6.24 0.82
N PRO A 43 0.11 5.62 0.34
CA PRO A 43 1.01 6.31 -0.58
C PRO A 43 0.31 6.68 -1.88
N THR A 44 0.59 7.86 -2.41
CA THR A 44 -0.09 8.32 -3.63
C THR A 44 0.18 7.44 -4.84
N ILE A 45 1.35 6.79 -4.89
CA ILE A 45 1.65 5.86 -5.98
C ILE A 45 0.65 4.69 -5.99
N ILE A 46 0.19 4.28 -4.82
CA ILE A 46 -0.81 3.22 -4.72
C ILE A 46 -2.16 3.71 -5.25
N ILE A 47 -2.50 4.97 -4.98
CA ILE A 47 -3.73 5.54 -5.54
C ILE A 47 -3.72 5.44 -7.07
N TYR A 48 -2.60 5.81 -7.67
CA TYR A 48 -2.44 5.72 -9.12
C TYR A 48 -2.63 4.27 -9.60
N GLU A 49 -1.92 3.34 -8.99
CA GLU A 49 -1.95 1.95 -9.42
C GLU A 49 -3.32 1.31 -9.27
N VAL A 50 -3.96 1.55 -8.13
CA VAL A 50 -5.27 0.95 -7.88
C VAL A 50 -6.32 1.52 -8.82
N PHE A 51 -6.35 2.84 -8.97
CA PHE A 51 -7.34 3.48 -9.85
C PHE A 51 -7.17 2.97 -11.28
N LYS A 52 -5.94 2.94 -11.76
CA LYS A 52 -5.65 2.48 -13.13
C LYS A 52 -6.08 1.02 -13.32
N LYS A 53 -5.76 0.17 -12.35
CA LYS A 53 -6.08 -1.25 -12.46
C LYS A 53 -7.57 -1.50 -12.40
N LEU A 54 -8.28 -0.79 -11.52
CA LEU A 54 -9.73 -0.91 -11.44
C LEU A 54 -10.40 -0.44 -12.72
N LEU A 55 -9.93 0.67 -13.31
CA LEU A 55 -10.46 1.12 -14.58
C LEU A 55 -10.34 0.03 -15.65
N ARG A 56 -9.18 -0.59 -15.72
CA ARG A 56 -8.91 -1.60 -16.74
C ARG A 56 -9.67 -2.90 -16.52
N GLU A 57 -9.78 -3.33 -15.27
CA GLU A 57 -10.27 -4.68 -14.97
C GLU A 57 -11.70 -4.73 -14.47
N ARG A 58 -12.19 -3.65 -13.83
CA ARG A 58 -13.48 -3.70 -13.15
C ARG A 58 -14.41 -2.56 -13.56
N GLY A 59 -13.93 -1.56 -14.28
CA GLY A 59 -14.77 -0.47 -14.75
C GLY A 59 -14.72 0.78 -13.89
N ILE A 60 -15.30 1.86 -14.43
CA ILE A 60 -15.20 3.20 -13.83
C ILE A 60 -15.93 3.29 -12.49
N SER A 61 -17.02 2.56 -12.31
CA SER A 61 -17.82 2.69 -11.09
C SER A 61 -17.01 2.29 -9.85
N LEU A 62 -16.32 1.15 -9.93
CA LEU A 62 -15.52 0.69 -8.79
C LEU A 62 -14.30 1.58 -8.59
N ALA A 63 -13.71 2.06 -9.67
CA ALA A 63 -12.58 2.98 -9.58
C ALA A 63 -12.98 4.26 -8.85
N GLU A 64 -14.17 4.79 -9.16
CA GLU A 64 -14.67 6.00 -8.50
C GLU A 64 -14.99 5.76 -7.04
N GLN A 65 -15.50 4.59 -6.69
CA GLN A 65 -15.73 4.23 -5.30
C GLN A 65 -14.40 4.22 -4.53
N PHE A 66 -13.36 3.69 -5.14
CA PHE A 66 -12.05 3.71 -4.53
C PHE A 66 -11.56 5.14 -4.31
N PHE A 67 -11.75 6.00 -5.31
CA PHE A 67 -11.34 7.40 -5.19
C PHE A 67 -12.03 8.08 -4.02
N ASP A 68 -13.33 7.83 -3.86
CA ASP A 68 -14.08 8.39 -2.73
C ASP A 68 -13.50 7.92 -1.39
N GLN A 69 -13.15 6.65 -1.29
CA GLN A 69 -12.52 6.13 -0.08
C GLN A 69 -11.15 6.75 0.16
N ALA A 70 -10.36 6.90 -0.90
CA ALA A 70 -9.04 7.50 -0.80
C ALA A 70 -9.11 8.93 -0.26
N ARG A 71 -10.11 9.69 -0.69
CA ARG A 71 -10.28 11.05 -0.21
C ARG A 71 -10.61 11.11 1.28
N GLN A 72 -11.30 10.08 1.79
CA GLN A 72 -11.59 10.01 3.21
C GLN A 72 -10.35 9.68 4.03
N LEU A 73 -9.30 9.15 3.38
CA LEU A 73 -8.04 8.84 4.02
C LEU A 73 -6.98 9.91 3.77
N ALA A 74 -7.40 11.12 3.43
CA ALA A 74 -6.47 12.20 3.06
C ALA A 74 -5.41 12.45 4.13
N ASP A 75 -5.78 12.35 5.41
CA ASP A 75 -4.83 12.57 6.49
C ASP A 75 -3.78 11.47 6.59
N SER A 76 -4.04 10.32 5.97
CA SER A 76 -3.13 9.19 5.95
C SER A 76 -2.42 9.05 4.61
N THR A 77 -2.61 10.00 3.70
CA THR A 77 -2.01 9.96 2.38
C THR A 77 -0.57 10.44 2.43
N ILE A 78 0.33 9.67 1.83
CA ILE A 78 1.76 9.96 1.84
C ILE A 78 2.20 10.28 0.42
N VAL A 79 2.68 11.51 0.21
CA VAL A 79 3.17 11.91 -1.10
C VAL A 79 4.63 11.50 -1.27
N LEU A 80 5.02 11.26 -2.52
CA LEU A 80 6.41 10.96 -2.85
C LEU A 80 7.18 12.28 -2.87
N ASP A 81 7.93 12.54 -1.81
CA ASP A 81 8.74 13.75 -1.74
C ASP A 81 10.18 13.47 -2.19
N THR A 82 11.02 14.50 -2.16
CA THR A 82 12.40 14.38 -2.63
C THR A 82 13.18 13.30 -1.90
N ASN A 83 13.06 13.26 -0.57
CA ASN A 83 13.80 12.30 0.22
C ASN A 83 13.35 10.86 -0.07
N LEU A 84 12.05 10.65 -0.14
CA LEU A 84 11.52 9.32 -0.45
C LEU A 84 11.93 8.89 -1.84
N ALA A 85 11.95 9.80 -2.81
CA ALA A 85 12.37 9.47 -4.17
C ALA A 85 13.80 8.96 -4.20
N VAL A 86 14.69 9.63 -3.48
CA VAL A 86 16.10 9.22 -3.43
C VAL A 86 16.26 7.89 -2.70
N GLN A 87 15.55 7.71 -1.58
CA GLN A 87 15.59 6.45 -0.84
C GLN A 87 15.08 5.29 -1.70
N ALA A 88 14.00 5.52 -2.45
CA ALA A 88 13.46 4.48 -3.33
C ALA A 88 14.44 4.12 -4.44
N ALA A 89 15.13 5.12 -4.99
CA ALA A 89 16.12 4.89 -6.03
C ALA A 89 17.28 4.06 -5.51
N ARG A 90 17.77 4.35 -4.31
CA ARG A 90 18.84 3.57 -3.70
C ARG A 90 18.40 2.13 -3.45
N LEU A 91 17.19 1.97 -2.92
CA LEU A 91 16.63 0.65 -2.66
C LEU A 91 16.49 -0.16 -3.93
N SER A 92 15.98 0.47 -4.99
CA SER A 92 15.85 -0.20 -6.27
C SER A 92 17.21 -0.68 -6.79
N SER A 93 18.23 0.17 -6.64
CA SER A 93 19.58 -0.17 -7.07
C SER A 93 20.12 -1.38 -6.30
N GLU A 94 19.81 -1.48 -5.01
CA GLU A 94 20.33 -2.54 -4.15
C GLU A 94 19.55 -3.85 -4.29
N THR A 95 18.26 -3.77 -4.51
CA THR A 95 17.38 -4.95 -4.47
C THR A 95 16.92 -5.42 -5.83
N GLY A 96 16.97 -4.54 -6.82
CA GLY A 96 16.41 -4.84 -8.13
C GLY A 96 14.89 -4.65 -8.21
N LEU A 97 14.26 -4.12 -7.17
CA LEU A 97 12.82 -3.89 -7.20
C LEU A 97 12.47 -2.90 -8.32
N PRO A 98 11.37 -3.15 -9.04
CA PRO A 98 10.86 -2.19 -10.02
C PRO A 98 10.51 -0.86 -9.36
N MET A 99 10.41 0.19 -10.16
CA MET A 99 10.24 1.55 -9.66
C MET A 99 9.07 1.69 -8.66
N ALA A 100 7.88 1.27 -9.05
CA ALA A 100 6.72 1.44 -8.17
C ALA A 100 6.88 0.64 -6.88
N ASP A 101 7.36 -0.60 -6.97
CA ASP A 101 7.58 -1.44 -5.81
C ASP A 101 8.59 -0.81 -4.87
N ALA A 102 9.67 -0.25 -5.42
CA ALA A 102 10.69 0.40 -4.61
C ALA A 102 10.13 1.63 -3.89
N ILE A 103 9.30 2.40 -4.55
CA ILE A 103 8.66 3.57 -3.93
C ILE A 103 7.74 3.14 -2.80
N ILE A 104 6.95 2.11 -3.02
CA ILE A 104 6.02 1.60 -2.00
C ILE A 104 6.78 1.09 -0.79
N TYR A 105 7.79 0.26 -1.02
CA TYR A 105 8.57 -0.31 0.07
C TYR A 105 9.33 0.78 0.85
N ALA A 106 9.96 1.72 0.14
CA ALA A 106 10.69 2.80 0.79
C ALA A 106 9.76 3.67 1.65
N THR A 107 8.53 3.91 1.17
CA THR A 107 7.56 4.68 1.92
C THR A 107 7.16 3.96 3.20
N ALA A 108 6.83 2.67 3.10
CA ALA A 108 6.48 1.88 4.27
C ALA A 108 7.63 1.84 5.28
N HIS A 109 8.83 1.61 4.79
CA HIS A 109 10.01 1.52 5.64
C HIS A 109 10.29 2.84 6.37
N ALA A 110 10.20 3.95 5.66
CA ALA A 110 10.47 5.27 6.25
C ALA A 110 9.48 5.61 7.35
N LEU A 111 8.25 5.11 7.25
CA LEU A 111 7.20 5.38 8.22
C LEU A 111 7.06 4.26 9.25
N GLN A 112 7.95 3.29 9.21
CA GLN A 112 7.93 2.13 10.11
C GLN A 112 6.59 1.41 10.05
N ALA A 113 6.02 1.32 8.85
CA ALA A 113 4.77 0.62 8.62
C ALA A 113 5.04 -0.75 8.02
N GLU A 114 4.18 -1.70 8.34
CA GLU A 114 4.24 -3.02 7.76
C GLU A 114 3.63 -2.98 6.36
N LEU A 115 4.31 -3.56 5.38
CA LEU A 115 3.80 -3.64 4.02
C LEU A 115 3.04 -4.95 3.85
N ILE A 116 1.76 -4.86 3.50
CA ILE A 116 0.89 -6.01 3.33
C ILE A 116 0.66 -6.20 1.83
N THR A 117 1.07 -7.33 1.30
CA THR A 117 1.07 -7.54 -0.15
C THR A 117 0.90 -9.01 -0.51
N SER A 118 0.46 -9.25 -1.74
CA SER A 118 0.47 -10.59 -2.32
C SER A 118 1.56 -10.74 -3.37
N ASP A 119 2.38 -9.70 -3.56
CA ASP A 119 3.38 -9.69 -4.63
C ASP A 119 4.67 -10.33 -4.15
N ALA A 120 5.07 -11.40 -4.83
CA ALA A 120 6.28 -12.15 -4.49
C ALA A 120 7.56 -11.34 -4.66
N HIS A 121 7.54 -10.22 -5.39
CA HIS A 121 8.71 -9.36 -5.51
C HIS A 121 9.21 -8.88 -4.16
N PHE A 122 8.33 -8.77 -3.18
CA PHE A 122 8.69 -8.31 -1.84
C PHE A 122 9.09 -9.43 -0.89
N SER A 123 9.10 -10.67 -1.37
CA SER A 123 9.39 -11.83 -0.54
C SER A 123 10.79 -11.72 0.05
N GLY A 124 10.90 -11.99 1.34
CA GLY A 124 12.18 -11.98 2.02
C GLY A 124 12.65 -10.60 2.49
N LEU A 125 11.94 -9.54 2.16
CA LEU A 125 12.31 -8.20 2.64
C LEU A 125 11.74 -7.97 4.05
N PRO A 126 12.51 -7.29 4.92
CA PRO A 126 12.02 -6.99 6.27
C PRO A 126 10.78 -6.11 6.24
N GLY A 127 9.87 -6.34 7.19
CA GLY A 127 8.69 -5.50 7.33
C GLY A 127 7.60 -5.79 6.31
N VAL A 128 7.61 -6.97 5.72
CA VAL A 128 6.62 -7.38 4.72
C VAL A 128 5.81 -8.56 5.24
N THR A 129 4.50 -8.49 5.08
CA THR A 129 3.61 -9.61 5.32
C THR A 129 3.02 -10.02 3.98
N LEU A 130 3.29 -11.24 3.57
CA LEU A 130 2.71 -11.79 2.33
C LEU A 130 1.38 -12.46 2.64
N ILE A 131 0.38 -12.14 1.83
CA ILE A 131 -0.94 -12.72 1.96
C ILE A 131 -1.11 -13.88 0.97
#